data_1e5737861ad00020b8536552483c5a6d
#
_entry.id   1e5737861ad00020b8536552483c5a6d
#
_cell.length_a   1.000
_cell.length_b   1.000
_cell.length_c   1.000
_cell.angle_alpha   90.00
_cell.angle_beta   90.00
_cell.angle_gamma   90.00
#
_symmetry.space_group_name_H-M   'P 1'
#
loop_
_entity.id
_entity.type
_entity.pdbx_description
1 polymer ?
#
loop_
_entity_poly.entity_id
_entity_poly.type
_entity_poly.pdbx_seq_one_letter_code
_entity_poly.pdbx_strand_id
1 'polypeptide(L)'
;MIGPEAEKAATIRYGTDLVLKSADCKVPWASIIVRKSFGVAAVAHYGPNSFVLAWPSAEMGAVPVEGGVAVAFSREIESHPEPEKRRAELETEMSHRYSSVPRAESLAIHDTIDPRATRPMLSRWIERAYATLPRIIASKNLG
;
A
#
# COMPACT_ATOMS: atom_id res chain seq x y z
N MET A 1 -2.05 -14.41 -5.80
CA MET A 1 -2.63 -14.09 -7.12
C MET A 1 -1.56 -14.17 -8.24
N ILE A 2 -0.50 -14.92 -8.01
CA ILE A 2 0.60 -15.07 -8.97
C ILE A 2 0.76 -16.55 -9.28
N GLY A 3 1.02 -16.86 -10.55
CA GLY A 3 1.28 -18.20 -11.05
C GLY A 3 0.11 -18.85 -11.80
N PRO A 4 0.41 -19.90 -12.58
CA PRO A 4 -0.53 -20.47 -13.53
C PRO A 4 -1.87 -20.93 -12.93
N GLU A 5 -1.85 -21.50 -11.73
CA GLU A 5 -3.07 -21.96 -11.06
C GLU A 5 -3.96 -20.79 -10.61
N ALA A 6 -3.34 -19.71 -10.11
CA ALA A 6 -4.08 -18.50 -9.73
C ALA A 6 -4.68 -17.82 -10.98
N GLU A 7 -3.97 -17.83 -12.09
CA GLU A 7 -4.45 -17.29 -13.37
C GLU A 7 -5.59 -18.13 -13.94
N LYS A 8 -5.49 -19.45 -13.93
CA LYS A 8 -6.59 -20.35 -14.32
C LYS A 8 -7.85 -20.16 -13.47
N ALA A 9 -7.68 -19.94 -12.16
CA ALA A 9 -8.76 -19.66 -11.24
C ALA A 9 -9.30 -18.21 -11.37
N ALA A 10 -8.71 -17.40 -12.25
CA ALA A 10 -9.07 -16.00 -12.47
C ALA A 10 -9.13 -15.17 -11.17
N THR A 11 -8.21 -15.42 -10.23
CA THR A 11 -8.19 -14.76 -8.91
C THR A 11 -8.06 -13.26 -8.99
N ILE A 12 -7.53 -12.72 -10.09
CA ILE A 12 -7.48 -11.27 -10.34
C ILE A 12 -8.87 -10.62 -10.36
N ARG A 13 -9.91 -11.33 -10.80
CA ARG A 13 -11.29 -10.83 -10.81
C ARG A 13 -11.78 -10.54 -9.39
N TYR A 14 -11.52 -11.45 -8.45
CA TYR A 14 -11.86 -11.23 -7.04
C TYR A 14 -11.10 -10.05 -6.44
N GLY A 15 -9.82 -9.88 -6.85
CA GLY A 15 -9.03 -8.72 -6.46
C GLY A 15 -9.62 -7.41 -6.98
N THR A 16 -10.06 -7.38 -8.24
CA THR A 16 -10.72 -6.22 -8.85
C THR A 16 -12.05 -5.91 -8.16
N ASP A 17 -12.87 -6.93 -7.92
CA ASP A 17 -14.16 -6.76 -7.22
C ASP A 17 -13.96 -6.19 -5.82
N LEU A 18 -12.91 -6.64 -5.10
CA LEU A 18 -12.57 -6.11 -3.79
C LEU A 18 -12.18 -4.63 -3.86
N VAL A 19 -11.37 -4.24 -4.83
CA VAL A 19 -10.97 -2.83 -5.03
C VAL A 19 -12.19 -1.97 -5.34
N LEU A 20 -13.08 -2.41 -6.22
CA LEU A 20 -14.31 -1.70 -6.57
C LEU A 20 -15.23 -1.53 -5.35
N LYS A 21 -15.45 -2.60 -4.59
CA LYS A 21 -16.25 -2.55 -3.35
C LYS A 21 -15.63 -1.65 -2.29
N SER A 22 -14.30 -1.65 -2.18
CA SER A 22 -13.58 -0.74 -1.29
C SER A 22 -13.74 0.72 -1.71
N ALA A 23 -13.72 0.99 -3.03
CA ALA A 23 -13.94 2.32 -3.58
C ALA A 23 -15.35 2.86 -3.28
N ASP A 24 -16.36 1.99 -3.30
CA ASP A 24 -17.75 2.35 -2.97
C ASP A 24 -18.03 2.41 -1.46
N CYS A 25 -17.07 1.99 -0.65
CA CYS A 25 -17.23 1.97 0.80
C CYS A 25 -17.32 3.39 1.36
N LYS A 26 -18.41 3.68 2.07
CA LYS A 26 -18.64 4.98 2.73
C LYS A 26 -18.25 4.98 4.20
N VAL A 27 -17.88 3.83 4.75
CA VAL A 27 -17.43 3.72 6.14
C VAL A 27 -16.04 4.37 6.26
N PRO A 28 -15.81 5.22 7.28
CA PRO A 28 -14.47 5.72 7.55
C PRO A 28 -13.47 4.57 7.75
N TRP A 29 -12.33 4.66 7.13
CA TRP A 29 -11.34 3.59 7.11
C TRP A 29 -9.98 4.10 7.57
N ALA A 30 -9.31 3.37 8.45
CA ALA A 30 -7.92 3.59 8.80
C ALA A 30 -7.09 2.33 8.55
N SER A 31 -5.89 2.51 8.02
CA SER A 31 -4.96 1.41 7.73
C SER A 31 -3.60 1.70 8.37
N ILE A 32 -3.03 0.69 9.01
CA ILE A 32 -1.67 0.74 9.55
C ILE A 32 -0.81 -0.25 8.81
N ILE A 33 0.20 0.24 8.10
CA ILE A 33 1.15 -0.59 7.39
C ILE A 33 2.28 -0.93 8.34
N VAL A 34 2.34 -2.19 8.77
CA VAL A 34 3.31 -2.66 9.76
C VAL A 34 4.60 -3.13 9.10
N ARG A 35 4.48 -3.80 7.94
CA ARG A 35 5.61 -4.41 7.24
C ARG A 35 5.38 -4.33 5.72
N LYS A 36 5.32 -5.45 5.02
CA LYS A 36 5.25 -5.51 3.55
C LYS A 36 3.82 -5.30 3.03
N SER A 37 3.65 -4.38 2.09
CA SER A 37 2.38 -4.03 1.49
C SER A 37 2.57 -3.76 0.00
N PHE A 38 2.32 -4.77 -0.84
CA PHE A 38 2.61 -4.73 -2.27
C PHE A 38 1.41 -5.12 -3.13
N GLY A 39 1.34 -4.51 -4.32
CA GLY A 39 0.43 -4.90 -5.39
C GLY A 39 -1.03 -4.52 -5.14
N VAL A 40 -1.91 -5.12 -5.96
CA VAL A 40 -3.36 -4.85 -5.95
C VAL A 40 -4.01 -5.17 -4.60
N ALA A 41 -3.56 -6.21 -3.92
CA ALA A 41 -4.07 -6.57 -2.59
C ALA A 41 -3.83 -5.46 -1.55
N ALA A 42 -2.71 -4.76 -1.65
CA ALA A 42 -2.42 -3.61 -0.79
C ALA A 42 -3.39 -2.45 -1.03
N VAL A 43 -3.67 -2.15 -2.30
CA VAL A 43 -4.60 -1.06 -2.67
C VAL A 43 -6.00 -1.29 -2.10
N ALA A 44 -6.47 -2.53 -2.08
CA ALA A 44 -7.77 -2.89 -1.52
C ALA A 44 -7.90 -2.60 -0.01
N HIS A 45 -6.78 -2.52 0.71
CA HIS A 45 -6.77 -2.20 2.14
C HIS A 45 -6.68 -0.70 2.44
N TYR A 46 -6.53 0.13 1.43
CA TYR A 46 -6.38 1.57 1.67
C TYR A 46 -7.68 2.36 1.49
N GLY A 47 -8.65 1.87 0.76
CA GLY A 47 -9.91 2.59 0.50
C GLY A 47 -9.71 4.04 0.01
N PRO A 48 -10.63 4.64 -0.72
CA PRO A 48 -10.41 5.94 -1.35
C PRO A 48 -10.30 7.12 -0.36
N ASN A 49 -10.82 6.97 0.85
CA ASN A 49 -10.76 7.99 1.91
C ASN A 49 -10.10 7.44 3.18
N SER A 50 -9.19 6.51 3.02
CA SER A 50 -8.52 5.85 4.12
C SER A 50 -7.50 6.76 4.79
N PHE A 51 -7.48 6.77 6.11
CA PHE A 51 -6.39 7.34 6.89
C PHE A 51 -5.26 6.30 6.99
N VAL A 52 -4.17 6.49 6.26
CA VAL A 52 -3.09 5.52 6.13
C VAL A 52 -1.86 5.98 6.90
N LEU A 53 -1.44 5.17 7.85
CA LEU A 53 -0.21 5.35 8.61
C LEU A 53 0.73 4.18 8.36
N ALA A 54 2.02 4.38 8.56
CA ALA A 54 3.00 3.32 8.48
C ALA A 54 3.94 3.31 9.70
N TRP A 55 4.44 2.13 10.02
CA TRP A 55 5.58 2.01 10.92
C TRP A 55 6.89 2.17 10.15
N PRO A 56 8.02 2.49 10.81
CA PRO A 56 9.33 2.58 10.15
C PRO A 56 9.77 1.29 9.44
N SER A 57 9.24 0.14 9.87
CA SER A 57 9.47 -1.17 9.26
C SER A 57 8.65 -1.44 8.00
N ALA A 58 7.79 -0.50 7.60
CA ALA A 58 6.92 -0.69 6.45
C ALA A 58 7.64 -0.47 5.12
N GLU A 59 7.37 -1.37 4.19
CA GLU A 59 7.78 -1.32 2.80
C GLU A 59 6.54 -1.43 1.93
N MET A 60 6.41 -0.55 0.93
CA MET A 60 5.22 -0.51 0.09
C MET A 60 5.53 -0.11 -1.35
N GLY A 61 4.90 -0.80 -2.29
CA GLY A 61 5.11 -0.58 -3.72
C GLY A 61 4.21 -1.42 -4.60
N ALA A 62 4.40 -1.31 -5.92
CA ALA A 62 3.64 -2.10 -6.88
C ALA A 62 4.01 -3.59 -6.84
N VAL A 63 5.30 -3.88 -6.70
CA VAL A 63 5.86 -5.24 -6.64
C VAL A 63 6.98 -5.29 -5.60
N PRO A 64 7.30 -6.46 -5.00
CA PRO A 64 8.48 -6.61 -4.16
C PRO A 64 9.76 -6.17 -4.86
N VAL A 65 10.74 -5.68 -4.08
CA VAL A 65 11.97 -5.05 -4.60
C VAL A 65 12.69 -5.97 -5.57
N GLU A 66 12.95 -7.22 -5.16
CA GLU A 66 13.73 -8.18 -5.93
C GLU A 66 13.08 -8.49 -7.30
N GLY A 67 11.77 -8.69 -7.30
CA GLY A 67 11.00 -8.93 -8.52
C GLY A 67 10.90 -7.68 -9.40
N GLY A 68 10.74 -6.51 -8.78
CA GLY A 68 10.68 -5.24 -9.48
C GLY A 68 11.98 -4.88 -10.18
N VAL A 69 13.11 -5.04 -9.52
CA VAL A 69 14.44 -4.81 -10.09
C VAL A 69 14.74 -5.78 -11.22
N ALA A 70 14.47 -7.08 -11.00
CA ALA A 70 14.72 -8.11 -12.01
C ALA A 70 13.96 -7.87 -13.33
N VAL A 71 12.74 -7.33 -13.26
CA VAL A 71 11.93 -7.06 -14.46
C VAL A 71 12.25 -5.69 -15.06
N ALA A 72 12.27 -4.63 -14.24
CA ALA A 72 12.41 -3.26 -14.75
C ALA A 72 13.82 -2.94 -15.29
N PHE A 73 14.84 -3.58 -14.72
CA PHE A 73 16.23 -3.27 -15.01
C PHE A 73 17.01 -4.46 -15.61
N SER A 74 16.33 -5.49 -16.14
CA SER A 74 16.97 -6.69 -16.66
C SER A 74 18.08 -6.38 -17.68
N ARG A 75 17.78 -5.52 -18.66
CA ARG A 75 18.77 -5.13 -19.71
C ARG A 75 19.96 -4.38 -19.16
N GLU A 76 19.73 -3.48 -18.19
CA GLU A 76 20.77 -2.70 -17.54
C GLU A 76 21.72 -3.61 -16.74
N ILE A 77 21.14 -4.54 -15.99
CA ILE A 77 21.88 -5.52 -15.21
C ILE A 77 22.71 -6.43 -16.11
N GLU A 78 22.11 -6.99 -17.15
CA GLU A 78 22.77 -7.91 -18.09
C GLU A 78 23.91 -7.25 -18.87
N SER A 79 23.80 -5.97 -19.17
CA SER A 79 24.85 -5.22 -19.91
C SER A 79 25.94 -4.64 -19.02
N HIS A 80 25.79 -4.71 -17.68
CA HIS A 80 26.76 -4.12 -16.76
C HIS A 80 27.97 -5.02 -16.58
N PRO A 81 29.22 -4.47 -16.49
CA PRO A 81 30.42 -5.27 -16.27
C PRO A 81 30.40 -6.14 -15.01
N GLU A 82 29.66 -5.72 -13.99
CA GLU A 82 29.45 -6.42 -12.72
C GLU A 82 27.93 -6.56 -12.44
N PRO A 83 27.22 -7.51 -13.09
CA PRO A 83 25.77 -7.59 -13.04
C PRO A 83 25.19 -7.73 -11.63
N GLU A 84 25.80 -8.59 -10.80
CA GLU A 84 25.34 -8.84 -9.44
C GLU A 84 25.49 -7.61 -8.53
N LYS A 85 26.58 -6.87 -8.70
CA LYS A 85 26.80 -5.61 -7.97
C LYS A 85 25.75 -4.58 -8.36
N ARG A 86 25.52 -4.43 -9.68
CA ARG A 86 24.51 -3.47 -10.17
C ARG A 86 23.11 -3.82 -9.70
N ARG A 87 22.77 -5.11 -9.67
CA ARG A 87 21.51 -5.59 -9.09
C ARG A 87 21.37 -5.17 -7.62
N ALA A 88 22.38 -5.42 -6.81
CA ALA A 88 22.36 -5.08 -5.38
C ALA A 88 22.24 -3.56 -5.13
N GLU A 89 22.87 -2.74 -5.95
CA GLU A 89 22.72 -1.27 -5.92
C GLU A 89 21.28 -0.84 -6.21
N LEU A 90 20.69 -1.38 -7.29
CA LEU A 90 19.31 -1.09 -7.68
C LEU A 90 18.29 -1.58 -6.66
N GLU A 91 18.50 -2.75 -6.07
CA GLU A 91 17.66 -3.27 -4.99
C GLU A 91 17.73 -2.37 -3.75
N THR A 92 18.92 -1.90 -3.40
CA THR A 92 19.12 -0.96 -2.27
C THR A 92 18.40 0.37 -2.53
N GLU A 93 18.56 0.93 -3.73
CA GLU A 93 17.90 2.18 -4.12
C GLU A 93 16.37 2.04 -4.10
N MET A 94 15.86 0.96 -4.67
CA MET A 94 14.41 0.70 -4.70
C MET A 94 13.86 0.43 -3.29
N SER A 95 14.57 -0.30 -2.45
CA SER A 95 14.20 -0.53 -1.06
C SER A 95 14.07 0.79 -0.28
N HIS A 96 15.01 1.71 -0.48
CA HIS A 96 14.93 3.04 0.12
C HIS A 96 13.67 3.78 -0.34
N ARG A 97 13.36 3.79 -1.63
CA ARG A 97 12.14 4.44 -2.18
C ARG A 97 10.84 3.81 -1.67
N TYR A 98 10.87 2.53 -1.36
CA TYR A 98 9.71 1.77 -0.86
C TYR A 98 9.52 1.88 0.66
N SER A 99 10.52 2.40 1.37
CA SER A 99 10.41 2.60 2.82
C SER A 99 9.38 3.67 3.18
N SER A 100 8.93 3.64 4.42
CA SER A 100 7.79 4.45 4.88
C SER A 100 8.04 5.96 4.82
N VAL A 101 9.26 6.44 5.12
CA VAL A 101 9.56 7.87 5.18
C VAL A 101 9.45 8.53 3.81
N PRO A 102 10.14 8.09 2.73
CA PRO A 102 9.94 8.65 1.40
C PRO A 102 8.49 8.56 0.90
N ARG A 103 7.74 7.55 1.35
CA ARG A 103 6.32 7.43 1.03
C ARG A 103 5.45 8.48 1.73
N ALA A 104 5.78 8.84 2.96
CA ALA A 104 5.13 9.95 3.65
C ALA A 104 5.50 11.30 3.02
N GLU A 105 6.77 11.52 2.71
CA GLU A 105 7.25 12.74 2.03
C GLU A 105 6.57 12.97 0.67
N SER A 106 6.31 11.88 -0.08
CA SER A 106 5.58 11.94 -1.37
C SER A 106 4.05 11.97 -1.22
N LEU A 107 3.52 12.06 -0.01
CA LEU A 107 2.08 12.04 0.31
C LEU A 107 1.36 10.77 -0.15
N ALA A 108 2.08 9.66 -0.35
CA ALA A 108 1.50 8.37 -0.65
C ALA A 108 0.82 7.72 0.57
N ILE A 109 1.23 8.15 1.77
CA ILE A 109 0.60 7.85 3.06
C ILE A 109 0.53 9.13 3.89
N HIS A 110 -0.24 9.13 4.96
CA HIS A 110 -0.41 10.32 5.79
C HIS A 110 0.78 10.60 6.69
N ASP A 111 1.37 9.56 7.26
CA ASP A 111 2.52 9.72 8.17
C ASP A 111 3.23 8.39 8.44
N THR A 112 4.51 8.48 8.85
CA THR A 112 5.29 7.40 9.44
C THR A 112 5.37 7.61 10.95
N ILE A 113 4.85 6.68 11.73
CA ILE A 113 4.67 6.82 13.17
C ILE A 113 5.47 5.81 13.98
N ASP A 114 5.88 6.21 15.19
CA ASP A 114 6.35 5.25 16.19
C ASP A 114 5.25 4.22 16.47
N PRO A 115 5.55 2.90 16.49
CA PRO A 115 4.56 1.87 16.83
C PRO A 115 3.78 2.14 18.12
N ARG A 116 4.40 2.75 19.11
CA ARG A 116 3.77 3.14 20.39
C ARG A 116 2.71 4.24 20.23
N ALA A 117 2.81 5.04 19.16
CA ALA A 117 1.86 6.09 18.85
C ALA A 117 0.60 5.57 18.14
N THR A 118 0.58 4.32 17.69
CA THR A 118 -0.52 3.73 16.90
C THR A 118 -1.86 3.88 17.62
N ARG A 119 -1.96 3.45 18.86
CA ARG A 119 -3.22 3.52 19.64
C ARG A 119 -3.70 4.95 19.85
N PRO A 120 -2.89 5.89 20.37
CA PRO A 120 -3.33 7.28 20.51
C PRO A 120 -3.74 7.95 19.19
N MET A 121 -3.03 7.64 18.09
CA MET A 121 -3.39 8.16 16.76
C MET A 121 -4.74 7.63 16.28
N LEU A 122 -4.97 6.32 16.40
CA LEU A 122 -6.25 5.70 16.05
C LEU A 122 -7.40 6.20 16.94
N SER A 123 -7.19 6.39 18.24
CA SER A 123 -8.22 6.94 19.14
C SER A 123 -8.67 8.32 18.68
N ARG A 124 -7.75 9.22 18.37
CA ARG A 124 -8.07 10.55 17.83
C ARG A 124 -8.76 10.50 16.46
N TRP A 125 -8.33 9.54 15.61
CA TRP A 125 -8.97 9.35 14.32
C TRP A 125 -10.41 8.85 14.48
N ILE A 126 -10.66 7.89 15.38
CA ILE A 126 -12.00 7.35 15.67
C ILE A 126 -12.95 8.47 16.12
N GLU A 127 -12.55 9.33 17.03
CA GLU A 127 -13.36 10.47 17.48
C GLU A 127 -13.81 11.34 16.30
N ARG A 128 -12.90 11.66 15.38
CA ARG A 128 -13.21 12.44 14.17
C ARG A 128 -14.12 11.63 13.21
N ALA A 129 -13.87 10.35 13.04
CA ALA A 129 -14.65 9.47 12.19
C ALA A 129 -16.12 9.40 12.67
N TYR A 130 -16.34 9.23 13.97
CA TYR A 130 -17.68 9.24 14.55
C TYR A 130 -18.37 10.60 14.40
N ALA A 131 -17.65 11.71 14.53
CA ALA A 131 -18.22 13.04 14.32
C ALA A 131 -18.71 13.27 12.87
N THR A 132 -18.09 12.61 11.88
CA THR A 132 -18.47 12.72 10.46
C THR A 132 -19.52 11.69 10.03
N LEU A 133 -19.64 10.58 10.75
CA LEU A 133 -20.50 9.45 10.39
C LEU A 133 -21.98 9.82 10.16
N PRO A 134 -22.64 10.68 10.97
CA PRO A 134 -24.02 11.09 10.72
C PRO A 134 -24.23 11.75 9.35
N ARG A 135 -23.27 12.57 8.90
CA ARG A 135 -23.31 13.24 7.59
C ARG A 135 -23.19 12.22 6.45
N ILE A 136 -22.31 11.22 6.61
CA ILE A 136 -22.12 10.14 5.64
C ILE A 136 -23.38 9.29 5.51
N ILE A 137 -24.04 8.98 6.62
CA ILE A 137 -25.30 8.21 6.65
C ILE A 137 -26.43 9.03 5.99
N ALA A 138 -26.53 10.31 6.31
CA ALA A 138 -27.56 11.19 5.74
C ALA A 138 -27.42 11.30 4.22
N SER A 139 -26.21 11.37 3.67
CA SER A 139 -25.96 11.43 2.23
C SER A 139 -26.38 10.16 1.47
N LYS A 140 -26.44 9.01 2.13
CA LYS A 140 -26.92 7.74 1.55
C LYS A 140 -28.43 7.69 1.37
N ASN A 141 -29.19 8.44 2.16
CA ASN A 141 -30.65 8.42 2.12
C ASN A 141 -31.21 9.40 1.07
N LEU A 142 -30.34 10.11 0.36
CA LEU A 142 -30.70 11.08 -0.68
C LEU A 142 -30.38 10.60 -2.11
N GLY A 143 -29.95 9.37 -2.30
CA GLY A 143 -29.70 8.72 -3.59
C GLY A 143 -30.38 7.38 -3.70
#